data_b2f4074d442bd2d081c966fb1ad0d9a0
#
_entry.id   b2f4074d442bd2d081c966fb1ad0d9a0
#
_cell.length_a   1.000
_cell.length_b   1.000
_cell.length_c   1.000
_cell.angle_alpha   90.00
_cell.angle_beta   90.00
_cell.angle_gamma   90.00
#
_symmetry.space_group_name_H-M   'P 1'
#
loop_
_entity.id
_entity.type
_entity.pdbx_description
1 polymer ?
#
loop_
_entity_poly.entity_id
_entity_poly.type
_entity_poly.pdbx_seq_one_letter_code
_entity_poly.pdbx_strand_id
1 'polypeptide(L)' 'MSMARNTLNTAVELYQNGTFTLDQASAQSECSAAKLAAELQARDIPLREADRDVFRRAR' A
#
# COMPACT_ATOMS: atom_id res chain seq x y z
N MET A 1 -4.97 -21.64 0.84
CA MET A 1 -3.69 -21.02 1.17
C MET A 1 -3.74 -19.53 1.01
N SER A 2 -3.11 -18.83 1.88
CA SER A 2 -3.24 -17.39 1.91
C SER A 2 -2.02 -16.68 1.37
N MET A 3 -1.48 -17.16 0.27
CA MET A 3 -0.30 -16.53 -0.31
C MET A 3 -0.55 -15.05 -0.59
N ALA A 4 -1.73 -14.75 -1.16
CA ALA A 4 -2.06 -13.37 -1.47
C ALA A 4 -2.14 -12.53 -0.19
N ARG A 5 -2.66 -13.10 0.86
CA ARG A 5 -2.78 -12.40 2.13
C ARG A 5 -1.40 -12.11 2.71
N ASN A 6 -0.51 -13.10 2.64
CA ASN A 6 0.85 -12.90 3.14
C ASN A 6 1.56 -11.82 2.34
N THR A 7 1.34 -11.83 1.03
CA THR A 7 1.95 -10.83 0.17
C THR A 7 1.48 -9.43 0.55
N LEU A 8 0.19 -9.30 0.82
CA LEU A 8 -0.36 -8.01 1.20
C LEU A 8 0.21 -7.55 2.53
N ASN A 9 0.27 -8.43 3.51
CA ASN A 9 0.83 -8.08 4.81
C ASN A 9 2.28 -7.65 4.69
N THR A 10 3.05 -8.38 3.90
CA THR A 10 4.45 -8.05 3.69
C THR A 10 4.58 -6.68 3.03
N ALA A 11 3.76 -6.42 2.02
CA ALA A 11 3.81 -5.14 1.34
C ALA A 11 3.47 -3.99 2.30
N VAL A 12 2.50 -4.19 3.15
CA VAL A 12 2.12 -3.17 4.12
C VAL A 12 3.28 -2.89 5.07
N GLU A 13 3.92 -3.93 5.56
CA GLU A 13 5.04 -3.78 6.47
C GLU A 13 6.20 -3.06 5.81
N LEU A 14 6.52 -3.43 4.58
CA LEU A 14 7.63 -2.82 3.89
C LEU A 14 7.34 -1.36 3.55
N TYR A 15 6.11 -1.05 3.25
CA TYR A 15 5.71 0.33 3.05
C TYR A 15 5.85 1.13 4.36
N GLN A 16 5.39 0.55 5.45
CA GLN A 16 5.44 1.22 6.74
C GLN A 16 6.88 1.48 7.19
N ASN A 17 7.76 0.54 6.88
CA ASN A 17 9.17 0.66 7.23
C ASN A 17 9.93 1.63 6.33
N GLY A 18 9.35 2.02 5.22
CA GLY A 18 10.02 2.90 4.30
C GLY A 18 10.83 2.17 3.24
N THR A 19 10.76 0.84 3.19
CA THR A 19 11.48 0.06 2.20
C THR A 19 10.83 0.17 0.83
N PHE A 20 9.50 0.16 0.80
CA PHE A 20 8.75 0.24 -0.45
C PHE A 20 8.04 1.57 -0.57
N THR A 21 7.90 2.04 -1.82
CA THR A 21 6.94 3.08 -2.12
C THR A 21 5.57 2.44 -2.27
N LEU A 22 4.53 3.27 -2.40
CA LEU A 22 3.19 2.74 -2.59
C LEU A 22 3.10 1.93 -3.88
N ASP A 23 3.73 2.43 -4.95
CA ASP A 23 3.75 1.71 -6.21
C ASP A 23 4.42 0.35 -6.09
N GLN A 24 5.56 0.33 -5.40
CA GLN A 24 6.28 -0.93 -5.22
C GLN A 24 5.47 -1.90 -4.37
N ALA A 25 4.85 -1.40 -3.34
CA ALA A 25 4.05 -2.24 -2.47
C ALA A 25 2.83 -2.79 -3.22
N SER A 26 2.20 -1.98 -4.05
CA SER A 26 1.05 -2.45 -4.80
C SER A 26 1.45 -3.49 -5.82
N ALA A 27 2.60 -3.30 -6.46
CA ALA A 27 3.08 -4.29 -7.42
C ALA A 27 3.37 -5.62 -6.73
N GLN A 28 3.97 -5.56 -5.57
CA GLN A 28 4.31 -6.78 -4.84
C GLN A 28 3.06 -7.52 -4.35
N SER A 29 2.06 -6.78 -3.95
CA SER A 29 0.85 -7.39 -3.41
C SER A 29 -0.16 -7.76 -4.51
N GLU A 30 0.13 -7.37 -5.74
CA GLU A 30 -0.77 -7.61 -6.87
C GLU A 30 -2.12 -6.96 -6.65
N CYS A 31 -2.11 -5.86 -5.92
CA CYS A 31 -3.30 -5.05 -5.70
C CYS A 31 -3.11 -3.70 -6.35
N SER A 32 -4.22 -3.04 -6.63
CA SER A 32 -4.12 -1.67 -7.11
C SER A 32 -3.65 -0.77 -5.97
N ALA A 33 -3.06 0.37 -6.33
CA ALA A 33 -2.61 1.31 -5.32
C ALA A 33 -3.78 1.81 -4.48
N ALA A 34 -4.94 1.99 -5.10
CA ALA A 34 -6.12 2.45 -4.37
C ALA A 34 -6.54 1.42 -3.34
N LYS A 35 -6.51 0.15 -3.70
CA LYS A 35 -6.89 -0.90 -2.77
C LYS A 35 -5.90 -0.99 -1.64
N LEU A 36 -4.62 -0.87 -1.95
CA LEU A 36 -3.59 -0.90 -0.91
C LEU A 36 -3.75 0.28 0.03
N ALA A 37 -4.05 1.46 -0.51
CA ALA A 37 -4.26 2.62 0.33
C ALA A 37 -5.43 2.43 1.28
N ALA A 38 -6.51 1.83 0.78
CA ALA A 38 -7.66 1.54 1.64
C ALA A 38 -7.27 0.58 2.76
N GLU A 39 -6.43 -0.39 2.44
CA GLU A 39 -5.97 -1.33 3.44
C GLU A 39 -5.12 -0.63 4.50
N LEU A 40 -4.26 0.27 4.07
CA LEU A 40 -3.43 1.01 5.00
C LEU A 40 -4.27 1.86 5.93
N GLN A 41 -5.32 2.49 5.39
CA GLN A 41 -6.20 3.29 6.22
C GLN A 41 -6.94 2.43 7.23
N ALA A 42 -7.35 1.24 6.82
CA ALA A 42 -8.05 0.34 7.71
C ALA A 42 -7.17 -0.09 8.88
N ARG A 43 -5.85 -0.04 8.69
CA ARG A 43 -4.90 -0.40 9.71
C ARG A 43 -4.33 0.80 10.43
N ASP A 44 -4.89 1.98 10.20
CA ASP A 44 -4.41 3.21 10.83
C ASP A 44 -2.99 3.55 10.46
N ILE A 45 -2.58 3.18 9.27
CA ILE A 45 -1.25 3.51 8.77
C ILE A 45 -1.40 4.69 7.82
N PRO A 46 -0.84 5.86 8.15
CA PRO A 46 -1.01 7.03 7.31
C PRO A 46 -0.19 6.91 6.03
N LEU A 47 -0.75 7.41 4.95
CA LEU A 47 -0.02 7.50 3.69
C LEU A 47 1.01 8.62 3.78
N ARG A 48 2.11 8.43 3.07
CA ARG A 48 3.08 9.50 2.95
C ARG A 48 2.49 10.62 2.12
N GLU A 49 3.03 11.80 2.30
CA GLU A 49 2.50 12.96 1.62
C GLU A 49 2.53 12.81 0.11
N ALA A 50 3.62 12.26 -0.42
CA ALA A 50 3.73 12.05 -1.85
C ALA A 50 2.69 11.08 -2.36
N ASP A 51 2.37 10.07 -1.58
CA ASP A 51 1.38 9.07 -1.98
C ASP A 51 -0.02 9.64 -1.95
N ARG A 52 -0.30 10.50 -0.99
CA ARG A 52 -1.59 11.17 -0.94
C ARG A 52 -1.81 12.03 -2.18
N ASP A 53 -0.75 12.66 -2.64
CA ASP A 53 -0.83 13.52 -3.79
C ASP A 53 -1.23 12.75 -5.03
N VAL A 54 -0.72 11.53 -5.16
CA VAL A 54 -1.08 10.67 -6.27
C VAL A 54 -2.59 10.42 -6.30
N PHE A 55 -3.17 10.12 -5.16
CA PHE A 55 -4.60 9.85 -5.10
C PHE A 55 -5.41 11.11 -5.34
N ARG A 56 -4.92 12.22 -4.87
CA ARG A 56 -5.60 13.48 -5.09
C ARG A 56 -5.67 13.80 -6.58
N ARG A 57 -4.63 13.50 -7.31
CA ARG A 57 -4.59 13.75 -8.73
C ARG A 57 -5.47 12.80 -9.52
N ALA A 58 -5.62 11.59 -9.03
CA ALA A 58 -6.36 10.57 -9.74
C ALA A 58 -7.87 10.84 -9.75
N ARG A 59 -8.35 11.80 -9.03
CA ARG A 59 -9.78 12.06 -8.92
C ARG A 59 -10.32 13.00 -10.00
#